data_6b70fa431bd27ca7b207c9008ac18fe1
#
_entry.id   6b70fa431bd27ca7b207c9008ac18fe1
#
_cell.length_a   1.000
_cell.length_b   1.000
_cell.length_c   1.000
_cell.angle_alpha   90.00
_cell.angle_beta   90.00
_cell.angle_gamma   90.00
#
_symmetry.space_group_name_H-M   'P 1'
#
loop_
_entity.id
_entity.type
_entity.pdbx_description
1 polymer ?
#
loop_
_entity_poly.entity_id
_entity_poly.type
_entity_poly.pdbx_seq_one_letter_code
_entity_poly.pdbx_strand_id
1 'polypeptide(L)'
;MGRQSYGAPASARAEDFINLDSYPLDGRDPRRYSDVLEGARVQLEDDGCCILRGFVRGGMIPLLAAEGDRVAKYAHRSFNRTNAYFSEDDPALPQDDPRRRFYDRSNAFVPADHFGADSGLRAIYEFAPFQQFIRAALQAEHFYRYADPLADVIINMVEEGDGFPWHFDTNNFTVTLAIQNGEEGGVFEYAPNLRTAEDECFEAVGAVLDDRSDKVRALPLTPGDLQIFKGRYSLHRVTPVTG
;
A
#
# COMPACT_ATOMS: atom_id res chain seq x y z
N MET A 1 27.71 -10.69 -42.31
CA MET A 1 26.60 -10.09 -41.56
C MET A 1 26.63 -10.66 -40.16
N GLY A 2 27.25 -9.93 -39.23
CA GLY A 2 27.36 -10.34 -37.81
C GLY A 2 26.03 -10.16 -37.10
N ARG A 3 25.51 -11.21 -36.48
CA ARG A 3 24.40 -11.13 -35.54
C ARG A 3 24.93 -10.39 -34.31
N GLN A 4 24.49 -9.14 -34.09
CA GLN A 4 24.59 -8.50 -32.78
C GLN A 4 23.72 -9.32 -31.82
N SER A 5 24.35 -10.00 -30.89
CA SER A 5 23.67 -10.58 -29.72
C SER A 5 23.25 -9.42 -28.86
N TYR A 6 21.98 -9.06 -28.90
CA TYR A 6 21.38 -8.24 -27.84
C TYR A 6 21.46 -9.06 -26.55
N GLY A 7 22.35 -8.68 -25.65
CA GLY A 7 22.39 -9.24 -24.31
C GLY A 7 21.01 -9.06 -23.68
N ALA A 8 20.58 -10.06 -22.89
CA ALA A 8 19.38 -9.92 -22.08
C ALA A 8 19.48 -8.61 -21.26
N PRO A 9 18.42 -7.84 -21.10
CA PRO A 9 18.45 -6.65 -20.26
C PRO A 9 18.97 -7.04 -18.88
N ALA A 10 19.86 -6.23 -18.31
CA ALA A 10 20.37 -6.46 -16.97
C ALA A 10 19.18 -6.47 -16.01
N SER A 11 19.07 -7.51 -15.17
CA SER A 11 18.02 -7.57 -14.16
C SER A 11 18.15 -6.40 -13.17
N ALA A 12 17.05 -5.77 -12.82
CA ALA A 12 17.03 -4.72 -11.79
C ALA A 12 17.47 -5.30 -10.43
N ARG A 13 18.19 -4.50 -9.65
CA ARG A 13 18.66 -4.88 -8.32
C ARG A 13 18.01 -3.97 -7.28
N ALA A 14 17.43 -4.56 -6.23
CA ALA A 14 16.77 -3.82 -5.17
C ALA A 14 17.67 -2.78 -4.50
N GLU A 15 18.96 -3.12 -4.34
CA GLU A 15 19.95 -2.26 -3.70
C GLU A 15 20.24 -0.95 -4.47
N ASP A 16 19.91 -0.91 -5.76
CA ASP A 16 20.03 0.30 -6.56
C ASP A 16 18.89 1.29 -6.24
N PHE A 17 17.71 0.77 -5.89
CA PHE A 17 16.51 1.56 -5.62
C PHE A 17 16.37 1.93 -4.14
N ILE A 18 16.56 0.98 -3.23
CA ILE A 18 16.36 1.19 -1.79
C ILE A 18 17.45 2.11 -1.22
N ASN A 19 17.03 3.07 -0.40
CA ASN A 19 17.93 3.93 0.34
C ASN A 19 18.56 3.19 1.53
N LEU A 20 19.52 2.30 1.23
CA LEU A 20 20.19 1.47 2.23
C LEU A 20 21.06 2.27 3.22
N ASP A 21 21.34 3.55 2.94
CA ASP A 21 22.04 4.42 3.87
C ASP A 21 21.12 4.87 5.01
N SER A 22 19.82 5.03 4.73
CA SER A 22 18.78 5.31 5.72
C SER A 22 18.19 4.04 6.32
N TYR A 23 18.04 3.01 5.51
CA TYR A 23 17.39 1.72 5.83
C TYR A 23 18.36 0.57 5.52
N PRO A 24 19.33 0.27 6.39
CA PRO A 24 20.40 -0.70 6.10
C PRO A 24 19.93 -2.16 6.18
N LEU A 25 18.97 -2.51 5.31
CA LEU A 25 18.34 -3.83 5.26
C LEU A 25 19.35 -4.93 4.89
N ASP A 26 20.45 -4.57 4.24
CA ASP A 26 21.51 -5.49 3.82
C ASP A 26 22.49 -5.87 4.95
N GLY A 27 22.22 -5.42 6.17
CA GLY A 27 23.00 -5.75 7.36
C GLY A 27 24.33 -5.00 7.51
N ARG A 28 24.64 -4.00 6.66
CA ARG A 28 25.88 -3.21 6.74
C ARG A 28 26.00 -2.37 8.01
N ASP A 29 24.87 -1.97 8.61
CA ASP A 29 24.79 -1.23 9.87
C ASP A 29 23.73 -1.87 10.79
N PRO A 30 24.10 -2.87 11.60
CA PRO A 30 23.16 -3.58 12.47
C PRO A 30 22.52 -2.68 13.54
N ARG A 31 23.25 -1.65 14.03
CA ARG A 31 22.74 -0.73 15.03
C ARG A 31 21.61 0.12 14.44
N ARG A 32 21.87 0.78 13.32
CA ARG A 32 20.87 1.59 12.63
C ARG A 32 19.68 0.74 12.16
N TYR A 33 19.91 -0.49 11.70
CA TYR A 33 18.84 -1.42 11.40
C TYR A 33 17.92 -1.66 12.61
N SER A 34 18.50 -1.89 13.78
CA SER A 34 17.75 -2.08 15.02
C SER A 34 16.93 -0.84 15.39
N ASP A 35 17.49 0.35 15.27
CA ASP A 35 16.81 1.60 15.56
C ASP A 35 15.63 1.84 14.60
N VAL A 36 15.81 1.57 13.31
CA VAL A 36 14.73 1.66 12.29
C VAL A 36 13.63 0.65 12.55
N LEU A 37 14.02 -0.59 12.88
CA LEU A 37 13.06 -1.65 13.17
C LEU A 37 12.22 -1.35 14.41
N GLU A 38 12.83 -0.86 15.47
CA GLU A 38 12.12 -0.47 16.69
C GLU A 38 11.18 0.70 16.45
N GLY A 39 11.64 1.72 15.73
CA GLY A 39 10.78 2.83 15.32
C GLY A 39 9.57 2.40 14.48
N ALA A 40 9.75 1.41 13.60
CA ALA A 40 8.65 0.84 12.83
C ALA A 40 7.64 0.09 13.70
N ARG A 41 8.12 -0.68 14.69
CA ARG A 41 7.26 -1.41 15.64
C ARG A 41 6.41 -0.46 16.47
N VAL A 42 7.03 0.59 17.04
CA VAL A 42 6.32 1.60 17.83
C VAL A 42 5.20 2.25 17.00
N GLN A 43 5.49 2.69 15.78
CA GLN A 43 4.47 3.28 14.90
C GLN A 43 3.33 2.29 14.60
N LEU A 44 3.65 1.01 14.33
CA LEU A 44 2.64 -0.02 14.04
C LEU A 44 1.81 -0.41 15.26
N GLU A 45 2.34 -0.30 16.47
CA GLU A 45 1.63 -0.55 17.72
C GLU A 45 0.69 0.62 18.04
N ASP A 46 1.21 1.84 18.01
CA ASP A 46 0.47 3.04 18.41
C ASP A 46 -0.59 3.44 17.37
N ASP A 47 -0.23 3.40 16.09
CA ASP A 47 -1.02 3.99 15.00
C ASP A 47 -1.53 2.96 13.99
N GLY A 48 -1.13 1.69 14.08
CA GLY A 48 -1.44 0.69 13.05
C GLY A 48 -0.81 1.01 11.68
N CYS A 49 0.04 2.02 11.61
CA CYS A 49 0.64 2.56 10.38
C CYS A 49 2.08 2.98 10.62
N CYS A 50 3.00 2.49 9.81
CA CYS A 50 4.40 2.89 9.81
C CYS A 50 4.78 3.48 8.46
N ILE A 51 5.51 4.61 8.47
CA ILE A 51 6.02 5.24 7.27
C ILE A 51 7.55 5.29 7.30
N LEU A 52 8.15 4.71 6.28
CA LEU A 52 9.58 4.83 6.00
C LEU A 52 9.79 5.92 4.93
N ARG A 53 10.07 7.15 5.38
CA ARG A 53 10.21 8.32 4.51
C ARG A 53 11.45 8.22 3.63
N GLY A 54 11.28 8.45 2.31
CA GLY A 54 12.39 8.36 1.36
C GLY A 54 13.02 6.96 1.33
N PHE A 55 12.20 5.91 1.45
CA PHE A 55 12.63 4.52 1.36
C PHE A 55 13.32 4.22 0.03
N VAL A 56 12.82 4.80 -1.06
CA VAL A 56 13.47 4.78 -2.36
C VAL A 56 14.39 5.98 -2.50
N ARG A 57 15.57 5.78 -3.07
CA ARG A 57 16.50 6.86 -3.42
C ARG A 57 15.86 7.84 -4.39
N GLY A 58 15.94 9.14 -4.10
CA GLY A 58 15.26 10.16 -4.90
C GLY A 58 15.55 10.09 -6.40
N GLY A 59 16.79 9.80 -6.79
CA GLY A 59 17.18 9.65 -8.20
C GLY A 59 16.57 8.44 -8.92
N MET A 60 16.01 7.48 -8.18
CA MET A 60 15.40 6.26 -8.74
C MET A 60 13.88 6.35 -8.86
N ILE A 61 13.25 7.34 -8.23
CA ILE A 61 11.79 7.54 -8.28
C ILE A 61 11.30 7.74 -9.73
N PRO A 62 11.95 8.58 -10.57
CA PRO A 62 11.52 8.75 -11.96
C PRO A 62 11.56 7.44 -12.78
N LEU A 63 12.46 6.51 -12.45
CA LEU A 63 12.51 5.22 -13.13
C LEU A 63 11.34 4.32 -12.75
N LEU A 64 10.92 4.32 -11.46
CA LEU A 64 9.75 3.58 -11.00
C LEU A 64 8.45 4.20 -11.55
N ALA A 65 8.36 5.53 -11.61
CA ALA A 65 7.22 6.22 -12.22
C ALA A 65 7.12 5.87 -13.72
N ALA A 66 8.23 5.96 -14.47
CA ALA A 66 8.26 5.57 -15.89
C ALA A 66 7.93 4.08 -16.11
N GLU A 67 8.29 3.21 -15.16
CA GLU A 67 7.87 1.81 -15.18
C GLU A 67 6.35 1.70 -15.04
N GLY A 68 5.75 2.44 -14.10
CA GLY A 68 4.31 2.53 -13.89
C GLY A 68 3.59 3.02 -15.16
N ASP A 69 4.03 4.13 -15.73
CA ASP A 69 3.46 4.70 -16.96
C ASP A 69 3.49 3.72 -18.14
N ARG A 70 4.59 2.98 -18.29
CA ARG A 70 4.75 1.98 -19.36
C ARG A 70 3.71 0.86 -19.29
N VAL A 71 3.35 0.44 -18.08
CA VAL A 71 2.41 -0.68 -17.86
C VAL A 71 0.98 -0.21 -17.61
N ALA A 72 0.73 1.08 -17.40
CA ALA A 72 -0.59 1.65 -17.10
C ALA A 72 -1.69 1.24 -18.09
N LYS A 73 -1.35 1.09 -19.37
CA LYS A 73 -2.25 0.62 -20.45
C LYS A 73 -2.82 -0.79 -20.24
N TYR A 74 -2.21 -1.57 -19.35
CA TYR A 74 -2.67 -2.92 -19.00
C TYR A 74 -3.52 -2.94 -17.73
N ALA A 75 -3.84 -1.77 -17.19
CA ALA A 75 -4.65 -1.69 -15.97
C ALA A 75 -6.02 -2.33 -16.19
N HIS A 76 -6.38 -3.21 -15.28
CA HIS A 76 -7.72 -3.73 -15.14
C HIS A 76 -8.54 -2.80 -14.26
N ARG A 77 -9.64 -2.26 -14.80
CA ARG A 77 -10.55 -1.41 -14.06
C ARG A 77 -11.81 -2.18 -13.67
N SER A 78 -12.16 -2.13 -12.40
CA SER A 78 -13.40 -2.69 -11.88
C SER A 78 -14.30 -1.59 -11.32
N PHE A 79 -15.60 -1.78 -11.50
CA PHE A 79 -16.65 -0.94 -10.94
C PHE A 79 -17.59 -1.83 -10.13
N ASN A 80 -17.79 -1.48 -8.88
CA ASN A 80 -18.74 -2.18 -8.03
C ASN A 80 -19.37 -1.23 -7.02
N ARG A 81 -20.50 -1.63 -6.47
CA ARG A 81 -21.15 -0.95 -5.35
C ARG A 81 -20.92 -1.77 -4.10
N THR A 82 -20.32 -1.17 -3.09
CA THR A 82 -19.88 -1.86 -1.88
C THR A 82 -20.00 -0.97 -0.65
N ASN A 83 -19.82 -1.55 0.52
CA ASN A 83 -19.72 -0.85 1.80
C ASN A 83 -18.27 -1.00 2.37
N ALA A 84 -18.02 -0.41 3.52
CA ALA A 84 -16.70 -0.43 4.15
C ALA A 84 -16.19 -1.83 4.53
N TYR A 85 -17.06 -2.82 4.57
CA TYR A 85 -16.77 -4.22 4.98
C TYR A 85 -16.72 -5.19 3.79
N PHE A 86 -17.02 -4.73 2.57
CA PHE A 86 -17.17 -5.57 1.39
C PHE A 86 -18.22 -6.67 1.56
N SER A 87 -19.25 -6.42 2.37
CA SER A 87 -20.34 -7.35 2.61
C SER A 87 -21.56 -7.03 1.75
N GLU A 88 -22.44 -8.01 1.61
CA GLU A 88 -23.77 -7.82 1.01
C GLU A 88 -24.68 -6.98 1.93
N ASP A 89 -25.73 -6.37 1.36
CA ASP A 89 -26.75 -5.65 2.15
C ASP A 89 -27.57 -6.64 2.98
N ASP A 90 -27.75 -6.34 4.26
CA ASP A 90 -28.66 -7.08 5.14
C ASP A 90 -29.85 -6.19 5.52
N PRO A 91 -31.01 -6.38 4.89
CA PRO A 91 -32.23 -5.59 5.18
C PRO A 91 -32.76 -5.75 6.62
N ALA A 92 -32.29 -6.74 7.38
CA ALA A 92 -32.66 -6.92 8.78
C ALA A 92 -31.97 -5.92 9.72
N LEU A 93 -30.89 -5.29 9.25
CA LEU A 93 -30.17 -4.26 10.00
C LEU A 93 -30.87 -2.90 9.88
N PRO A 94 -30.68 -2.00 10.87
CA PRO A 94 -31.13 -0.61 10.78
C PRO A 94 -30.61 0.08 9.52
N GLN A 95 -31.38 1.02 8.97
CA GLN A 95 -31.01 1.70 7.72
C GLN A 95 -29.74 2.54 7.85
N ASP A 96 -29.42 3.02 9.05
CA ASP A 96 -28.25 3.81 9.41
C ASP A 96 -27.05 2.97 9.85
N ASP A 97 -27.18 1.63 9.85
CA ASP A 97 -26.06 0.73 10.16
C ASP A 97 -24.91 0.94 9.16
N PRO A 98 -23.65 1.07 9.63
CA PRO A 98 -22.50 1.31 8.76
C PRO A 98 -22.29 0.22 7.70
N ARG A 99 -22.76 -1.01 7.92
CA ARG A 99 -22.72 -2.11 6.94
C ARG A 99 -23.72 -1.92 5.80
N ARG A 100 -24.69 -1.02 5.94
CA ARG A 100 -25.69 -0.69 4.91
C ARG A 100 -25.36 0.60 4.16
N ARG A 101 -24.19 1.21 4.39
CA ARG A 101 -23.75 2.42 3.70
C ARG A 101 -22.95 2.03 2.47
N PHE A 102 -23.64 1.92 1.35
CA PHE A 102 -23.06 1.55 0.06
C PHE A 102 -22.67 2.77 -0.75
N TYR A 103 -21.54 2.68 -1.41
CA TYR A 103 -21.03 3.67 -2.35
C TYR A 103 -20.47 2.99 -3.60
N ASP A 104 -20.39 3.74 -4.67
CA ASP A 104 -19.76 3.29 -5.90
C ASP A 104 -18.25 3.35 -5.74
N ARG A 105 -17.59 2.28 -6.15
CA ARG A 105 -16.14 2.13 -6.10
C ARG A 105 -15.62 1.83 -7.49
N SER A 106 -14.69 2.68 -7.94
CA SER A 106 -13.85 2.42 -9.11
C SER A 106 -12.44 2.21 -8.64
N ASN A 107 -11.81 1.12 -9.05
CA ASN A 107 -10.38 0.96 -8.87
C ASN A 107 -9.74 0.36 -10.13
N ALA A 108 -8.53 0.79 -10.42
CA ALA A 108 -7.73 0.26 -11.49
C ALA A 108 -6.43 -0.28 -10.91
N PHE A 109 -5.99 -1.45 -11.37
CA PHE A 109 -4.71 -2.02 -10.98
C PHE A 109 -4.04 -2.72 -12.16
N VAL A 110 -2.71 -2.63 -12.20
CA VAL A 110 -1.89 -3.40 -13.13
C VAL A 110 -1.44 -4.67 -12.43
N PRO A 111 -1.77 -5.86 -12.95
CA PRO A 111 -1.37 -7.13 -12.34
C PRO A 111 0.11 -7.44 -12.52
N ALA A 112 0.60 -8.33 -11.68
CA ALA A 112 2.02 -8.63 -11.49
C ALA A 112 2.73 -9.25 -12.71
N ASP A 113 2.03 -9.87 -13.63
CA ASP A 113 2.58 -10.51 -14.83
C ASP A 113 3.12 -9.50 -15.87
N HIS A 114 2.83 -8.20 -15.67
CA HIS A 114 3.39 -7.10 -16.47
C HIS A 114 4.76 -6.61 -16.00
N PHE A 115 5.29 -7.14 -14.89
CA PHE A 115 6.59 -6.77 -14.32
C PHE A 115 7.62 -7.87 -14.58
N GLY A 116 8.54 -7.61 -15.50
CA GLY A 116 9.62 -8.52 -15.87
C GLY A 116 10.84 -8.49 -14.94
N ALA A 117 11.89 -9.16 -15.33
CA ALA A 117 13.16 -9.20 -14.58
C ALA A 117 13.89 -7.85 -14.52
N ASP A 118 13.55 -6.92 -15.41
CA ASP A 118 14.04 -5.55 -15.45
C ASP A 118 13.25 -4.57 -14.57
N SER A 119 12.20 -5.06 -13.89
CA SER A 119 11.33 -4.27 -13.03
C SER A 119 12.01 -3.91 -11.70
N GLY A 120 12.11 -2.61 -11.41
CA GLY A 120 12.56 -2.10 -10.12
C GLY A 120 11.57 -2.41 -9.00
N LEU A 121 10.27 -2.34 -9.28
CA LEU A 121 9.21 -2.67 -8.32
C LEU A 121 9.27 -4.14 -7.91
N ARG A 122 9.41 -5.04 -8.87
CA ARG A 122 9.58 -6.48 -8.59
C ARG A 122 10.87 -6.76 -7.83
N ALA A 123 11.97 -6.13 -8.21
CA ALA A 123 13.25 -6.29 -7.52
C ALA A 123 13.16 -5.90 -6.04
N ILE A 124 12.50 -4.78 -5.72
CA ILE A 124 12.24 -4.35 -4.33
C ILE A 124 11.38 -5.39 -3.60
N TYR A 125 10.27 -5.83 -4.21
CA TYR A 125 9.37 -6.81 -3.60
C TYR A 125 10.07 -8.14 -3.32
N GLU A 126 10.90 -8.64 -4.23
CA GLU A 126 11.59 -9.94 -4.12
C GLU A 126 12.84 -9.87 -3.22
N PHE A 127 13.25 -8.69 -2.78
CA PHE A 127 14.45 -8.51 -1.95
C PHE A 127 14.26 -9.16 -0.57
N ALA A 128 14.94 -10.26 -0.33
CA ALA A 128 14.77 -11.05 0.89
C ALA A 128 15.00 -10.26 2.19
N PRO A 129 16.00 -9.34 2.29
CA PRO A 129 16.14 -8.51 3.48
C PRO A 129 14.96 -7.57 3.73
N PHE A 130 14.30 -7.08 2.68
CA PHE A 130 13.08 -6.28 2.80
C PHE A 130 11.93 -7.10 3.42
N GLN A 131 11.74 -8.32 2.94
CA GLN A 131 10.71 -9.22 3.48
C GLN A 131 10.98 -9.57 4.95
N GLN A 132 12.25 -9.81 5.31
CA GLN A 132 12.67 -10.06 6.69
C GLN A 132 12.38 -8.85 7.59
N PHE A 133 12.64 -7.63 7.09
CA PHE A 133 12.31 -6.41 7.80
C PHE A 133 10.80 -6.27 8.06
N ILE A 134 9.97 -6.45 7.02
CA ILE A 134 8.50 -6.38 7.16
C ILE A 134 8.02 -7.42 8.20
N ARG A 135 8.48 -8.67 8.08
CA ARG A 135 8.15 -9.71 9.06
C ARG A 135 8.51 -9.30 10.49
N ALA A 136 9.73 -8.77 10.67
CA ALA A 136 10.23 -8.37 11.98
C ALA A 136 9.49 -7.16 12.54
N ALA A 137 9.15 -6.16 11.69
CA ALA A 137 8.37 -4.99 12.08
C ALA A 137 6.95 -5.35 12.53
N LEU A 138 6.30 -6.28 11.81
CA LEU A 138 4.97 -6.79 12.15
C LEU A 138 4.98 -7.81 13.29
N GLN A 139 6.16 -8.24 13.78
CA GLN A 139 6.32 -9.31 14.77
C GLN A 139 5.57 -10.59 14.35
N ALA A 140 5.52 -10.86 13.04
CA ALA A 140 4.76 -11.97 12.50
C ALA A 140 5.50 -13.30 12.67
N GLU A 141 4.86 -14.26 13.32
CA GLU A 141 5.39 -15.63 13.45
C GLU A 141 5.51 -16.28 12.08
N HIS A 142 4.46 -16.15 11.27
CA HIS A 142 4.40 -16.62 9.90
C HIS A 142 4.27 -15.45 8.92
N PHE A 143 5.10 -15.48 7.88
CA PHE A 143 5.12 -14.45 6.84
C PHE A 143 5.37 -15.12 5.50
N TYR A 144 4.43 -14.94 4.57
CA TYR A 144 4.47 -15.54 3.26
C TYR A 144 4.29 -14.48 2.19
N ARG A 145 5.00 -14.64 1.07
CA ARG A 145 4.68 -13.89 -0.14
C ARG A 145 3.41 -14.45 -0.77
N TYR A 146 2.73 -13.63 -1.52
CA TYR A 146 1.65 -14.11 -2.37
C TYR A 146 2.18 -15.19 -3.32
N ALA A 147 1.45 -16.30 -3.40
CA ALA A 147 1.75 -17.38 -4.34
C ALA A 147 1.08 -17.16 -5.70
N ASP A 148 0.10 -16.25 -5.78
CA ASP A 148 -0.58 -15.90 -7.01
C ASP A 148 0.33 -14.98 -7.85
N PRO A 149 0.74 -15.42 -9.06
CA PRO A 149 1.64 -14.65 -9.93
C PRO A 149 1.00 -13.38 -10.51
N LEU A 150 -0.30 -13.17 -10.31
CA LEU A 150 -1.00 -11.97 -10.76
C LEU A 150 -1.16 -10.92 -9.65
N ALA A 151 -0.93 -11.29 -8.39
CA ALA A 151 -1.23 -10.46 -7.22
C ALA A 151 -0.04 -10.22 -6.28
N ASP A 152 1.17 -10.68 -6.62
CA ASP A 152 2.34 -10.54 -5.75
C ASP A 152 2.84 -9.08 -5.70
N VAL A 153 2.99 -8.43 -6.85
CA VAL A 153 3.29 -7.00 -6.99
C VAL A 153 2.27 -6.36 -7.93
N ILE A 154 1.53 -5.38 -7.47
CA ILE A 154 0.53 -4.68 -8.28
C ILE A 154 0.76 -3.17 -8.22
N ILE A 155 0.39 -2.44 -9.26
CA ILE A 155 0.24 -0.99 -9.20
C ILE A 155 -1.25 -0.67 -9.09
N ASN A 156 -1.64 -0.02 -8.00
CA ASN A 156 -2.93 0.62 -7.90
C ASN A 156 -2.86 1.98 -8.60
N MET A 157 -3.81 2.23 -9.48
CA MET A 157 -3.92 3.46 -10.24
C MET A 157 -5.17 4.23 -9.83
N VAL A 158 -5.01 5.53 -9.70
CA VAL A 158 -6.10 6.47 -9.43
C VAL A 158 -6.05 7.54 -10.53
N GLU A 159 -7.16 7.74 -11.23
CA GLU A 159 -7.30 8.79 -12.24
C GLU A 159 -8.04 9.99 -11.66
N GLU A 160 -8.07 11.11 -12.39
CA GLU A 160 -8.78 12.30 -11.98
C GLU A 160 -10.25 12.01 -11.61
N GLY A 161 -10.66 12.44 -10.43
CA GLY A 161 -11.98 12.19 -9.86
C GLY A 161 -12.12 10.85 -9.12
N ASP A 162 -11.19 9.92 -9.31
CA ASP A 162 -11.17 8.62 -8.60
C ASP A 162 -10.45 8.73 -7.25
N GLY A 163 -10.78 7.80 -6.37
CA GLY A 163 -10.16 7.58 -5.06
C GLY A 163 -10.51 6.20 -4.55
N PHE A 164 -10.08 5.89 -3.34
CA PHE A 164 -10.51 4.67 -2.66
C PHE A 164 -11.43 5.07 -1.52
N PRO A 165 -12.75 4.79 -1.60
CA PRO A 165 -13.70 5.09 -0.53
C PRO A 165 -13.33 4.39 0.78
N TRP A 166 -13.95 4.81 1.90
CA TRP A 166 -13.74 4.21 3.21
C TRP A 166 -13.92 2.69 3.19
N HIS A 167 -12.90 1.96 3.62
CA HIS A 167 -12.94 0.50 3.71
C HIS A 167 -11.94 -0.04 4.74
N PHE A 168 -12.16 -1.29 5.14
CA PHE A 168 -11.16 -2.11 5.80
C PHE A 168 -10.53 -3.06 4.80
N ASP A 169 -9.24 -3.36 4.96
CA ASP A 169 -8.60 -4.41 4.17
C ASP A 169 -9.09 -5.81 4.61
N THR A 170 -9.08 -6.74 3.67
CA THR A 170 -9.29 -8.17 3.96
C THR A 170 -8.02 -8.82 4.52
N ASN A 171 -6.85 -8.29 4.18
CA ASN A 171 -5.55 -8.72 4.68
C ASN A 171 -5.23 -8.08 6.04
N ASN A 172 -4.41 -8.75 6.85
CA ASN A 172 -4.00 -8.21 8.14
C ASN A 172 -3.16 -6.94 7.99
N PHE A 173 -2.36 -6.87 6.94
CA PHE A 173 -1.53 -5.70 6.62
C PHE A 173 -1.37 -5.54 5.11
N THR A 174 -1.07 -4.33 4.71
CA THR A 174 -0.74 -3.93 3.33
C THR A 174 0.58 -3.15 3.34
N VAL A 175 1.41 -3.38 2.34
CA VAL A 175 2.64 -2.60 2.11
C VAL A 175 2.47 -1.82 0.83
N THR A 176 2.56 -0.50 0.93
CA THR A 176 2.38 0.43 -0.19
C THR A 176 3.64 1.27 -0.40
N LEU A 177 4.13 1.30 -1.63
CA LEU A 177 5.19 2.21 -2.07
C LEU A 177 4.56 3.31 -2.93
N ALA A 178 4.65 4.56 -2.48
CA ALA A 178 4.23 5.70 -3.28
C ALA A 178 5.27 5.94 -4.39
N ILE A 179 4.83 5.96 -5.65
CA ILE A 179 5.73 6.20 -6.80
C ILE A 179 5.36 7.45 -7.60
N GLN A 180 4.10 7.87 -7.52
CA GLN A 180 3.58 9.06 -8.22
C GLN A 180 2.37 9.60 -7.47
N ASN A 181 2.19 10.91 -7.46
CA ASN A 181 1.03 11.59 -6.89
C ASN A 181 0.35 12.44 -7.96
N GLY A 182 -0.97 12.70 -7.80
CA GLY A 182 -1.67 13.75 -8.53
C GLY A 182 -1.23 15.15 -8.07
N GLU A 183 -1.72 16.18 -8.74
CA GLU A 183 -1.43 17.58 -8.37
C GLU A 183 -2.10 17.94 -7.04
N GLU A 184 -3.36 17.51 -6.84
CA GLU A 184 -4.11 17.70 -5.61
C GLU A 184 -4.90 16.43 -5.25
N GLY A 185 -5.29 16.29 -3.99
CA GLY A 185 -6.01 15.11 -3.49
C GLY A 185 -5.11 13.88 -3.35
N GLY A 186 -5.69 12.69 -3.50
CA GLY A 186 -4.95 11.44 -3.34
C GLY A 186 -4.38 11.22 -1.93
N VAL A 187 -4.92 11.93 -0.93
CA VAL A 187 -4.43 11.85 0.45
C VAL A 187 -4.96 10.57 1.09
N PHE A 188 -4.03 9.80 1.67
CA PHE A 188 -4.40 8.68 2.50
C PHE A 188 -4.94 9.19 3.85
N GLU A 189 -6.15 8.80 4.18
CA GLU A 189 -6.79 9.12 5.47
C GLU A 189 -7.20 7.83 6.17
N TYR A 190 -7.03 7.79 7.49
CA TYR A 190 -7.35 6.59 8.26
C TYR A 190 -7.74 6.92 9.70
N ALA A 191 -8.57 6.06 10.29
CA ALA A 191 -8.88 6.02 11.71
C ALA A 191 -8.13 4.81 12.32
N PRO A 192 -7.06 5.04 13.11
CA PRO A 192 -6.18 3.99 13.59
C PRO A 192 -6.89 3.06 14.57
N ASN A 193 -6.65 1.74 14.39
CA ASN A 193 -7.09 0.68 15.29
C ASN A 193 -8.57 0.84 15.71
N LEU A 194 -9.45 1.16 14.73
CA LEU A 194 -10.85 1.48 14.99
C LEU A 194 -11.68 0.27 15.42
N ARG A 195 -11.29 -0.94 14.97
CA ARG A 195 -11.90 -2.21 15.37
C ARG A 195 -10.84 -3.21 15.84
N THR A 196 -11.28 -4.28 16.48
CA THR A 196 -10.44 -5.40 16.93
C THR A 196 -10.93 -6.72 16.31
N ALA A 197 -10.29 -7.83 16.66
CA ALA A 197 -10.76 -9.16 16.25
C ALA A 197 -12.08 -9.56 16.95
N GLU A 198 -12.36 -8.96 18.11
CA GLU A 198 -13.49 -9.28 18.98
C GLU A 198 -14.64 -8.28 18.85
N ASP A 199 -14.36 -7.04 18.40
CA ASP A 199 -15.34 -5.96 18.32
C ASP A 199 -15.17 -5.13 17.04
N GLU A 200 -16.21 -5.09 16.23
CA GLU A 200 -16.29 -4.29 15.01
C GLU A 200 -16.49 -2.79 15.24
N CYS A 201 -16.82 -2.39 16.48
CA CYS A 201 -16.99 -0.99 16.88
C CYS A 201 -17.90 -0.19 15.94
N PHE A 202 -19.07 -0.72 15.57
CA PHE A 202 -19.95 -0.15 14.53
C PHE A 202 -20.34 1.30 14.78
N GLU A 203 -20.53 1.72 16.04
CA GLU A 203 -20.84 3.11 16.38
C GLU A 203 -19.67 4.04 16.00
N ALA A 204 -18.43 3.66 16.31
CA ALA A 204 -17.25 4.44 15.99
C ALA A 204 -17.00 4.47 14.45
N VAL A 205 -17.24 3.36 13.75
CA VAL A 205 -17.20 3.30 12.29
C VAL A 205 -18.26 4.24 11.69
N GLY A 206 -19.49 4.19 12.18
CA GLY A 206 -20.55 5.10 11.76
C GLY A 206 -20.18 6.58 11.94
N ALA A 207 -19.51 6.93 13.05
CA ALA A 207 -19.04 8.28 13.30
C ALA A 207 -17.99 8.74 12.28
N VAL A 208 -17.06 7.86 11.85
CA VAL A 208 -16.11 8.16 10.79
C VAL A 208 -16.82 8.36 9.44
N LEU A 209 -17.73 7.46 9.09
CA LEU A 209 -18.49 7.55 7.83
C LEU A 209 -19.40 8.78 7.75
N ASP A 210 -19.75 9.37 8.88
CA ASP A 210 -20.54 10.61 9.01
C ASP A 210 -19.69 11.87 9.17
N ASP A 211 -18.37 11.78 9.01
CA ASP A 211 -17.41 12.88 9.26
C ASP A 211 -17.56 13.53 10.65
N ARG A 212 -17.97 12.73 11.66
CA ARG A 212 -18.16 13.17 13.06
C ARG A 212 -17.04 12.70 14.01
N SER A 213 -16.05 11.97 13.49
CA SER A 213 -14.96 11.41 14.28
C SER A 213 -13.73 12.33 14.27
N ASP A 214 -13.16 12.56 15.43
CA ASP A 214 -11.86 13.23 15.60
C ASP A 214 -10.66 12.28 15.48
N LYS A 215 -10.91 10.98 15.27
CA LYS A 215 -9.86 9.95 15.13
C LYS A 215 -9.25 9.91 13.75
N VAL A 216 -9.84 10.55 12.75
CA VAL A 216 -9.33 10.52 11.37
C VAL A 216 -8.04 11.31 11.28
N ARG A 217 -7.03 10.68 10.71
CA ARG A 217 -5.71 11.26 10.44
C ARG A 217 -5.46 11.29 8.94
N ALA A 218 -4.97 12.41 8.45
CA ALA A 218 -4.47 12.54 7.09
C ALA A 218 -2.98 12.23 7.06
N LEU A 219 -2.56 11.42 6.12
CA LEU A 219 -1.18 11.00 5.95
C LEU A 219 -0.73 11.20 4.50
N PRO A 220 -0.17 12.38 4.17
CA PRO A 220 0.38 12.61 2.86
C PRO A 220 1.63 11.74 2.66
N LEU A 221 1.58 10.88 1.64
CA LEU A 221 2.72 10.13 1.15
C LEU A 221 3.36 10.90 0.02
N THR A 222 4.69 10.93 -0.01
CA THR A 222 5.45 11.48 -1.14
C THR A 222 6.09 10.35 -1.95
N PRO A 223 6.31 10.51 -3.26
CA PRO A 223 6.98 9.51 -4.06
C PRO A 223 8.30 9.07 -3.42
N GLY A 224 8.47 7.76 -3.26
CA GLY A 224 9.60 7.14 -2.56
C GLY A 224 9.33 6.75 -1.10
N ASP A 225 8.21 7.15 -0.51
CA ASP A 225 7.80 6.72 0.83
C ASP A 225 7.22 5.31 0.79
N LEU A 226 7.57 4.50 1.77
CA LEU A 226 6.98 3.18 1.99
C LEU A 226 6.09 3.21 3.23
N GLN A 227 4.87 2.70 3.07
CA GLN A 227 3.89 2.53 4.14
C GLN A 227 3.73 1.05 4.47
N ILE A 228 3.71 0.69 5.76
CA ILE A 228 3.25 -0.58 6.28
C ILE A 228 2.01 -0.29 7.11
N PHE A 229 0.88 -0.90 6.76
CA PHE A 229 -0.41 -0.52 7.30
C PHE A 229 -1.25 -1.72 7.73
N LYS A 230 -1.79 -1.71 8.95
CA LYS A 230 -2.70 -2.73 9.49
C LYS A 230 -4.15 -2.44 9.07
N GLY A 231 -4.41 -2.49 7.75
CA GLY A 231 -5.67 -2.08 7.14
C GLY A 231 -6.89 -2.87 7.58
N ARG A 232 -6.71 -4.10 8.11
CA ARG A 232 -7.81 -4.89 8.66
C ARG A 232 -8.50 -4.24 9.85
N TYR A 233 -7.74 -3.48 10.66
CA TYR A 233 -8.23 -2.90 11.92
C TYR A 233 -8.43 -1.39 11.87
N SER A 234 -7.92 -0.75 10.83
CA SER A 234 -7.98 0.69 10.65
C SER A 234 -8.80 1.04 9.42
N LEU A 235 -9.93 1.71 9.63
CA LEU A 235 -10.77 2.20 8.54
C LEU A 235 -10.01 3.26 7.76
N HIS A 236 -9.94 3.15 6.44
CA HIS A 236 -9.12 4.05 5.63
C HIS A 236 -9.71 4.35 4.27
N ARG A 237 -9.25 5.44 3.68
CA ARG A 237 -9.59 5.86 2.31
C ARG A 237 -8.40 6.55 1.64
N VAL A 238 -8.48 6.69 0.32
CA VAL A 238 -7.70 7.66 -0.43
C VAL A 238 -8.69 8.67 -1.00
N THR A 239 -8.46 9.96 -0.72
CA THR A 239 -9.34 11.03 -1.21
C THR A 239 -9.27 11.11 -2.74
N PRO A 240 -10.32 11.61 -3.41
CA PRO A 240 -10.28 11.80 -4.86
C PRO A 240 -9.07 12.62 -5.30
N VAL A 241 -8.50 12.24 -6.43
CA VAL A 241 -7.38 12.95 -7.07
C VAL A 241 -7.94 14.01 -7.99
N THR A 242 -7.28 15.16 -8.03
CA THR A 242 -7.51 16.24 -9.01
C THR A 242 -6.19 16.59 -9.68
N GLY A 243 -6.17 16.64 -11.04
CA GLY A 243 -5.01 16.95 -11.85
C GLY A 243 -4.04 15.81 -12.11
#